data_a48010008a0b9f2d2b75327c2b9fc525
#
_entry.id   a48010008a0b9f2d2b75327c2b9fc525
#
_cell.length_a   1.000
_cell.length_b   1.000
_cell.length_c   1.000
_cell.angle_alpha   90.00
_cell.angle_beta   90.00
_cell.angle_gamma   90.00
#
_symmetry.space_group_name_H-M   'P 1'
#
loop_
_entity.id
_entity.type
_entity.pdbx_description
1 polymer ?
#
loop_
_entity_poly.entity_id
_entity_poly.type
_entity_poly.pdbx_seq_one_letter_code
_entity_poly.pdbx_strand_id
1 'polypeptide(L)'
;EKGTLYGLPVYTERKVDFSRKDPKTSREIFIRRALVEEELESQAPFWQHNVAMINNIREMEHKSRRPDVLVDDSMIYEFYDKKISQGVVNQQTFDKWREKAEAENPKLLFLQKSDLMRHDAAGITIEYFPKKLEIAGIPMALNYNFDPGSPRDGVTMTVPLYALNQLDPVRLEWLVPGMVKEKVQMLLKSLPQRLRRH
;
A
#
# COMPACT_ATOMS: atom_id res chain seq x y z
N GLU A 1 -22.98 21.97 -1.90
CA GLU A 1 -23.26 23.24 -2.60
C GLU A 1 -23.22 24.42 -1.61
N LYS A 2 -22.77 25.54 -2.14
CA LYS A 2 -22.86 26.82 -1.47
C LYS A 2 -23.88 27.68 -2.22
N GLY A 3 -24.88 28.19 -1.53
CA GLY A 3 -25.85 29.12 -2.11
C GLY A 3 -25.60 30.53 -1.61
N THR A 4 -25.57 31.50 -2.54
CA THR A 4 -25.46 32.92 -2.19
C THR A 4 -26.62 33.69 -2.82
N LEU A 5 -27.15 34.64 -2.07
CA LEU A 5 -28.16 35.59 -2.55
C LEU A 5 -27.60 37.01 -2.37
N TYR A 6 -27.47 37.75 -3.46
CA TYR A 6 -26.85 39.09 -3.46
C TYR A 6 -25.46 39.13 -2.78
N GLY A 7 -24.66 38.06 -2.95
CA GLY A 7 -23.34 37.94 -2.35
C GLY A 7 -23.31 37.47 -0.88
N LEU A 8 -24.46 37.38 -0.21
CA LEU A 8 -24.58 36.85 1.15
C LEU A 8 -24.76 35.32 1.10
N PRO A 9 -23.99 34.54 1.91
CA PRO A 9 -24.17 33.09 1.95
C PRO A 9 -25.50 32.74 2.62
N VAL A 10 -26.38 32.06 1.90
CA VAL A 10 -27.65 31.53 2.41
C VAL A 10 -27.43 30.14 3.05
N TYR A 11 -26.56 29.33 2.44
CA TYR A 11 -26.07 28.08 3.00
C TYR A 11 -24.68 27.77 2.43
N THR A 12 -23.82 27.10 3.21
CA THR A 12 -22.43 26.89 2.88
C THR A 12 -22.07 25.41 2.58
N GLU A 13 -22.84 24.45 3.08
CA GLU A 13 -22.47 23.03 3.06
C GLU A 13 -23.64 22.09 2.76
N ARG A 14 -24.51 22.48 1.82
CA ARG A 14 -25.59 21.57 1.42
C ARG A 14 -25.05 20.39 0.64
N LYS A 15 -25.22 19.18 1.18
CA LYS A 15 -24.94 17.95 0.46
C LYS A 15 -25.97 17.77 -0.66
N VAL A 16 -25.50 17.58 -1.88
CA VAL A 16 -26.35 17.33 -3.05
C VAL A 16 -25.85 16.09 -3.77
N ASP A 17 -26.78 15.34 -4.35
CA ASP A 17 -26.44 14.23 -5.23
C ASP A 17 -25.95 14.77 -6.58
N PHE A 18 -24.63 14.82 -6.75
CA PHE A 18 -23.99 15.31 -7.96
C PHE A 18 -24.15 14.34 -9.14
N SER A 19 -24.45 13.07 -8.89
CA SER A 19 -24.55 12.04 -9.92
C SER A 19 -25.66 12.30 -10.95
N ARG A 20 -26.68 13.06 -10.56
CA ARG A 20 -27.76 13.49 -11.48
C ARG A 20 -27.36 14.62 -12.42
N LYS A 21 -26.40 15.47 -12.02
CA LYS A 21 -25.93 16.61 -12.82
C LYS A 21 -24.85 16.17 -13.79
N ASP A 22 -23.89 15.40 -13.33
CA ASP A 22 -22.78 14.89 -14.11
C ASP A 22 -22.46 13.44 -13.70
N PRO A 23 -23.11 12.46 -14.33
CA PRO A 23 -22.88 11.04 -14.02
C PRO A 23 -21.45 10.60 -14.34
N LYS A 24 -20.84 11.16 -15.40
CA LYS A 24 -19.49 10.77 -15.82
C LYS A 24 -18.45 11.15 -14.77
N THR A 25 -18.44 12.41 -14.38
CA THR A 25 -17.53 12.90 -13.32
C THR A 25 -17.80 12.21 -11.98
N SER A 26 -19.08 11.96 -11.65
CA SER A 26 -19.42 11.24 -10.41
C SER A 26 -18.88 9.82 -10.39
N ARG A 27 -18.94 9.10 -11.54
CA ARG A 27 -18.38 7.77 -11.69
C ARG A 27 -16.85 7.78 -11.52
N GLU A 28 -16.18 8.73 -12.17
CA GLU A 28 -14.73 8.88 -12.06
C GLU A 28 -14.31 9.14 -10.61
N ILE A 29 -14.96 10.07 -9.93
CA ILE A 29 -14.70 10.39 -8.53
C ILE A 29 -14.95 9.17 -7.64
N PHE A 30 -16.06 8.44 -7.88
CA PHE A 30 -16.38 7.24 -7.10
C PHE A 30 -15.31 6.17 -7.24
N ILE A 31 -14.91 5.81 -8.48
CA ILE A 31 -13.88 4.79 -8.70
C ILE A 31 -12.56 5.24 -8.06
N ARG A 32 -12.15 6.49 -8.25
CA ARG A 32 -10.89 7.02 -7.74
C ARG A 32 -10.85 7.02 -6.22
N ARG A 33 -11.83 7.64 -5.57
CA ARG A 33 -11.84 7.74 -4.11
C ARG A 33 -12.21 6.44 -3.42
N ALA A 34 -13.32 5.84 -3.82
CA ALA A 34 -13.80 4.66 -3.11
C ALA A 34 -12.92 3.42 -3.32
N LEU A 35 -12.46 3.16 -4.57
CA LEU A 35 -11.80 1.91 -4.92
C LEU A 35 -10.27 2.03 -5.03
N VAL A 36 -9.75 3.15 -5.55
CA VAL A 36 -8.30 3.36 -5.72
C VAL A 36 -7.67 3.91 -4.44
N GLU A 37 -8.27 4.95 -3.85
CA GLU A 37 -7.80 5.58 -2.60
C GLU A 37 -8.28 4.83 -1.35
N GLU A 38 -8.93 3.68 -1.52
CA GLU A 38 -9.36 2.76 -0.45
C GLU A 38 -10.34 3.36 0.58
N GLU A 39 -11.13 4.39 0.17
CA GLU A 39 -12.14 5.00 1.04
C GLU A 39 -13.44 4.16 1.15
N LEU A 40 -13.58 3.04 0.41
CA LEU A 40 -14.76 2.19 0.44
C LEU A 40 -14.85 1.42 1.76
N GLU A 41 -15.88 1.68 2.56
CA GLU A 41 -16.21 0.86 3.71
C GLU A 41 -17.07 -0.35 3.28
N SER A 42 -16.43 -1.50 3.05
CA SER A 42 -17.11 -2.72 2.59
C SER A 42 -16.53 -3.98 3.22
N GLN A 43 -17.42 -4.93 3.55
CA GLN A 43 -17.05 -6.28 3.99
C GLN A 43 -17.07 -7.30 2.84
N ALA A 44 -17.20 -6.85 1.59
CA ALA A 44 -17.25 -7.73 0.43
C ALA A 44 -15.93 -8.50 0.27
N PRO A 45 -15.98 -9.79 -0.09
CA PRO A 45 -14.78 -10.64 -0.20
C PRO A 45 -13.72 -10.09 -1.16
N PHE A 46 -14.14 -9.54 -2.32
CA PHE A 46 -13.21 -8.92 -3.27
C PHE A 46 -12.45 -7.75 -2.64
N TRP A 47 -13.15 -6.94 -1.84
CA TRP A 47 -12.57 -5.75 -1.22
C TRP A 47 -11.50 -6.10 -0.19
N GLN A 48 -11.84 -7.02 0.71
CA GLN A 48 -10.88 -7.52 1.71
C GLN A 48 -9.64 -8.14 1.05
N HIS A 49 -9.84 -8.92 -0.03
CA HIS A 49 -8.75 -9.51 -0.80
C HIS A 49 -7.86 -8.43 -1.45
N ASN A 50 -8.47 -7.45 -2.10
CA ASN A 50 -7.74 -6.41 -2.82
C ASN A 50 -6.93 -5.51 -1.88
N VAL A 51 -7.52 -5.06 -0.77
CA VAL A 51 -6.84 -4.28 0.26
C VAL A 51 -5.69 -5.07 0.88
N ALA A 52 -5.91 -6.34 1.22
CA ALA A 52 -4.85 -7.20 1.75
C ALA A 52 -3.69 -7.38 0.75
N MET A 53 -3.99 -7.52 -0.55
CA MET A 53 -2.99 -7.68 -1.60
C MET A 53 -2.19 -6.39 -1.82
N ILE A 54 -2.85 -5.23 -1.89
CA ILE A 54 -2.19 -3.92 -1.99
C ILE A 54 -1.26 -3.69 -0.79
N ASN A 55 -1.74 -3.96 0.42
CA ASN A 55 -0.92 -3.83 1.63
C ASN A 55 0.28 -4.78 1.64
N ASN A 56 0.13 -6.00 1.13
CA ASN A 56 1.26 -6.92 0.99
C ASN A 56 2.34 -6.37 0.04
N ILE A 57 1.94 -5.73 -1.07
CA ILE A 57 2.89 -5.14 -2.01
C ILE A 57 3.55 -3.89 -1.43
N ARG A 58 2.81 -3.02 -0.74
CA ARG A 58 3.38 -1.90 0.01
C ARG A 58 4.40 -2.37 1.05
N GLU A 59 4.10 -3.47 1.77
CA GLU A 59 5.05 -4.08 2.70
C GLU A 59 6.33 -4.56 1.97
N MET A 60 6.19 -5.09 0.75
CA MET A 60 7.35 -5.45 -0.09
C MET A 60 8.18 -4.23 -0.49
N GLU A 61 7.56 -3.11 -0.85
CA GLU A 61 8.25 -1.85 -1.16
C GLU A 61 9.08 -1.37 0.04
N HIS A 62 8.46 -1.33 1.23
CA HIS A 62 9.17 -0.96 2.44
C HIS A 62 10.36 -1.89 2.75
N LYS A 63 10.17 -3.20 2.59
CA LYS A 63 11.23 -4.20 2.82
C LYS A 63 12.39 -4.07 1.84
N SER A 64 12.06 -3.91 0.56
CA SER A 64 13.06 -3.83 -0.51
C SER A 64 13.66 -2.43 -0.67
N ARG A 65 13.14 -1.44 0.04
CA ARG A 65 13.45 -0.01 -0.15
C ARG A 65 13.26 0.44 -1.61
N ARG A 66 12.26 -0.14 -2.28
CA ARG A 66 11.92 0.13 -3.68
C ARG A 66 10.48 0.62 -3.78
N PRO A 67 10.28 1.94 -3.93
CA PRO A 67 8.94 2.55 -4.00
C PRO A 67 8.24 2.36 -5.36
N ASP A 68 8.84 1.59 -6.27
CA ASP A 68 8.40 1.42 -7.65
C ASP A 68 7.82 0.02 -7.95
N VAL A 69 7.53 -0.77 -6.94
CA VAL A 69 7.00 -2.15 -7.09
C VAL A 69 5.50 -2.12 -7.36
N LEU A 70 4.75 -1.32 -6.61
CA LEU A 70 3.32 -1.13 -6.82
C LEU A 70 3.08 -0.32 -8.10
N VAL A 71 2.04 -0.69 -8.85
CA VAL A 71 1.58 0.10 -10.00
C VAL A 71 0.98 1.43 -9.55
N ASP A 72 0.95 2.40 -10.49
CA ASP A 72 0.29 3.68 -10.24
C ASP A 72 -1.21 3.52 -10.02
N ASP A 73 -1.78 4.44 -9.27
CA ASP A 73 -3.23 4.54 -9.05
C ASP A 73 -4.01 4.60 -10.37
N SER A 74 -3.40 5.13 -11.44
CA SER A 74 -3.99 5.15 -12.78
C SER A 74 -4.22 3.75 -13.34
N MET A 75 -3.35 2.79 -13.09
CA MET A 75 -3.50 1.41 -13.56
C MET A 75 -4.59 0.67 -12.76
N ILE A 76 -4.65 0.91 -11.45
CA ILE A 76 -5.72 0.38 -10.58
C ILE A 76 -7.06 0.98 -11.02
N TYR A 77 -7.09 2.28 -11.32
CA TYR A 77 -8.27 2.97 -11.86
C TYR A 77 -8.73 2.32 -13.16
N GLU A 78 -7.83 2.10 -14.13
CA GLU A 78 -8.16 1.46 -15.41
C GLU A 78 -8.71 0.04 -15.25
N PHE A 79 -8.19 -0.73 -14.29
CA PHE A 79 -8.72 -2.06 -13.99
C PHE A 79 -10.19 -1.99 -13.60
N TYR A 80 -10.55 -1.08 -12.69
CA TYR A 80 -11.94 -0.92 -12.27
C TYR A 80 -12.80 -0.28 -13.34
N ASP A 81 -12.28 0.74 -14.04
CA ASP A 81 -13.02 1.45 -15.10
C ASP A 81 -13.46 0.53 -16.25
N LYS A 82 -12.60 -0.44 -16.64
CA LYS A 82 -12.90 -1.44 -17.67
C LYS A 82 -13.96 -2.46 -17.26
N LYS A 83 -14.09 -2.72 -15.96
CA LYS A 83 -14.96 -3.80 -15.43
C LYS A 83 -16.30 -3.29 -14.93
N ILE A 84 -16.31 -2.11 -14.34
CA ILE A 84 -17.49 -1.53 -13.70
C ILE A 84 -18.38 -0.86 -14.76
N SER A 85 -19.67 -1.16 -14.71
CA SER A 85 -20.67 -0.57 -15.64
C SER A 85 -20.69 0.96 -15.57
N GLN A 86 -20.98 1.60 -16.71
CA GLN A 86 -21.10 3.05 -16.83
C GLN A 86 -22.22 3.65 -15.95
N GLY A 87 -23.22 2.86 -15.56
CA GLY A 87 -24.31 3.28 -14.69
C GLY A 87 -23.95 3.36 -13.19
N VAL A 88 -22.75 2.96 -12.81
CA VAL A 88 -22.26 3.02 -11.42
C VAL A 88 -21.65 4.38 -11.15
N VAL A 89 -22.32 5.20 -10.37
CA VAL A 89 -21.95 6.61 -10.10
C VAL A 89 -21.76 6.91 -8.61
N ASN A 90 -22.13 5.97 -7.73
CA ASN A 90 -21.99 6.06 -6.28
C ASN A 90 -22.02 4.66 -5.66
N GLN A 91 -21.78 4.57 -4.34
CA GLN A 91 -21.75 3.31 -3.61
C GLN A 91 -23.07 2.52 -3.75
N GLN A 92 -24.20 3.17 -3.69
CA GLN A 92 -25.51 2.51 -3.76
C GLN A 92 -25.75 1.82 -5.12
N THR A 93 -25.35 2.49 -6.21
CA THR A 93 -25.44 1.92 -7.56
C THR A 93 -24.38 0.85 -7.78
N PHE A 94 -23.21 0.99 -7.14
CA PHE A 94 -22.14 0.00 -7.15
C PHE A 94 -22.56 -1.30 -6.48
N ASP A 95 -23.11 -1.24 -5.27
CA ASP A 95 -23.53 -2.44 -4.53
C ASP A 95 -24.58 -3.24 -5.31
N LYS A 96 -25.60 -2.56 -5.85
CA LYS A 96 -26.64 -3.19 -6.68
C LYS A 96 -26.10 -3.83 -7.96
N TRP A 97 -25.14 -3.18 -8.61
CA TRP A 97 -24.49 -3.69 -9.80
C TRP A 97 -23.59 -4.88 -9.44
N ARG A 98 -22.80 -4.74 -8.37
CA ARG A 98 -21.85 -5.76 -7.91
C ARG A 98 -22.54 -7.09 -7.60
N GLU A 99 -23.64 -7.07 -6.87
CA GLU A 99 -24.41 -8.29 -6.55
C GLU A 99 -24.76 -9.09 -7.81
N LYS A 100 -25.18 -8.42 -8.87
CA LYS A 100 -25.49 -9.08 -10.15
C LYS A 100 -24.23 -9.56 -10.87
N ALA A 101 -23.20 -8.71 -10.93
CA ALA A 101 -21.94 -9.02 -11.59
C ALA A 101 -21.19 -10.18 -10.93
N GLU A 102 -21.19 -10.24 -9.60
CA GLU A 102 -20.57 -11.33 -8.82
C GLU A 102 -21.35 -12.65 -8.95
N ALA A 103 -22.66 -12.62 -9.15
CA ALA A 103 -23.46 -13.80 -9.45
C ALA A 103 -23.06 -14.47 -10.77
N GLU A 104 -22.69 -13.67 -11.78
CA GLU A 104 -22.21 -14.14 -13.08
C GLU A 104 -20.71 -14.50 -13.05
N ASN A 105 -19.90 -13.67 -12.41
CA ASN A 105 -18.45 -13.85 -12.27
C ASN A 105 -17.96 -13.46 -10.88
N PRO A 106 -17.87 -14.41 -9.94
CA PRO A 106 -17.48 -14.14 -8.56
C PRO A 106 -16.09 -13.52 -8.39
N LYS A 107 -15.21 -13.65 -9.39
CA LYS A 107 -13.84 -13.10 -9.36
C LYS A 107 -13.65 -11.86 -10.21
N LEU A 108 -14.71 -11.25 -10.72
CA LEU A 108 -14.61 -10.11 -11.63
C LEU A 108 -13.79 -8.96 -11.07
N LEU A 109 -13.99 -8.61 -9.80
CA LEU A 109 -13.36 -7.47 -9.15
C LEU A 109 -12.10 -7.82 -8.36
N PHE A 110 -11.68 -9.08 -8.34
CA PHE A 110 -10.46 -9.48 -7.65
C PHE A 110 -9.24 -9.06 -8.45
N LEU A 111 -8.38 -8.26 -7.82
CA LEU A 111 -7.06 -7.91 -8.34
C LEU A 111 -6.13 -9.12 -8.25
N GLN A 112 -5.29 -9.28 -9.24
CA GLN A 112 -4.20 -10.26 -9.23
C GLN A 112 -2.88 -9.55 -8.96
N LYS A 113 -1.88 -10.30 -8.52
CA LYS A 113 -0.54 -9.76 -8.27
C LYS A 113 0.05 -9.12 -9.53
N SER A 114 -0.21 -9.70 -10.70
CA SER A 114 0.18 -9.15 -12.01
C SER A 114 -0.45 -7.79 -12.32
N ASP A 115 -1.63 -7.50 -11.78
CA ASP A 115 -2.33 -6.23 -12.01
C ASP A 115 -1.75 -5.10 -11.13
N LEU A 116 -1.05 -5.47 -10.06
CA LEU A 116 -0.57 -4.56 -9.01
C LEU A 116 0.94 -4.36 -8.99
N MET A 117 1.71 -5.16 -9.72
CA MET A 117 3.17 -5.08 -9.71
C MET A 117 3.72 -4.67 -11.06
N ARG A 118 4.56 -3.62 -11.07
CA ARG A 118 5.31 -3.18 -12.27
C ARG A 118 6.42 -4.15 -12.65
N HIS A 119 7.04 -4.76 -11.65
CA HIS A 119 8.18 -5.68 -11.82
C HIS A 119 8.03 -6.85 -10.87
N ASP A 120 8.56 -7.99 -11.26
CA ASP A 120 8.79 -9.07 -10.31
C ASP A 120 9.73 -8.57 -9.21
N ALA A 121 9.23 -8.55 -7.99
CA ALA A 121 10.02 -8.22 -6.82
C ALA A 121 10.96 -9.40 -6.49
N ALA A 122 11.82 -9.76 -7.46
CA ALA A 122 12.78 -10.83 -7.33
C ALA A 122 13.72 -10.54 -6.14
N GLY A 123 13.81 -11.49 -5.21
CA GLY A 123 14.65 -11.37 -4.02
C GLY A 123 13.96 -10.85 -2.77
N ILE A 124 12.67 -10.49 -2.83
CA ILE A 124 11.90 -10.15 -1.63
C ILE A 124 11.22 -11.41 -1.11
N THR A 125 11.96 -12.23 -0.42
CA THR A 125 11.45 -13.45 0.21
C THR A 125 11.45 -13.32 1.73
N ILE A 126 10.72 -14.22 2.39
CA ILE A 126 10.71 -14.27 3.87
C ILE A 126 12.11 -14.55 4.42
N GLU A 127 12.96 -15.25 3.66
CA GLU A 127 14.35 -15.55 4.03
C GLU A 127 15.23 -14.30 4.06
N TYR A 128 15.07 -13.42 3.07
CA TYR A 128 15.82 -12.16 3.00
C TYR A 128 15.24 -11.06 3.89
N PHE A 129 13.91 -11.06 4.11
CA PHE A 129 13.19 -10.07 4.91
C PHE A 129 12.24 -10.77 5.89
N PRO A 130 12.77 -11.39 6.94
CA PRO A 130 11.95 -12.13 7.91
C PRO A 130 11.05 -11.20 8.71
N LYS A 131 9.79 -11.61 8.93
CA LYS A 131 8.86 -10.88 9.81
C LYS A 131 9.16 -11.05 11.30
N LYS A 132 9.87 -12.11 11.64
CA LYS A 132 10.28 -12.42 13.01
C LYS A 132 11.70 -12.95 12.99
N LEU A 133 12.46 -12.61 14.00
CA LEU A 133 13.78 -13.15 14.27
C LEU A 133 13.79 -13.84 15.61
N GLU A 134 14.37 -15.01 15.68
CA GLU A 134 14.55 -15.74 16.93
C GLU A 134 15.94 -15.49 17.50
N ILE A 135 16.01 -14.91 18.69
CA ILE A 135 17.24 -14.69 19.44
C ILE A 135 17.09 -15.36 20.79
N ALA A 136 18.00 -16.29 21.10
CA ALA A 136 17.99 -17.08 22.33
C ALA A 136 16.63 -17.77 22.60
N GLY A 137 15.96 -18.28 21.55
CA GLY A 137 14.67 -18.95 21.66
C GLY A 137 13.45 -18.00 21.81
N ILE A 138 13.68 -16.69 21.75
CA ILE A 138 12.62 -15.67 21.89
C ILE A 138 12.31 -15.08 20.51
N PRO A 139 11.06 -15.20 20.00
CA PRO A 139 10.65 -14.61 18.75
C PRO A 139 10.45 -13.09 18.91
N MET A 140 11.17 -12.31 18.11
CA MET A 140 11.09 -10.85 18.07
C MET A 140 10.51 -10.40 16.72
N ALA A 141 9.50 -9.54 16.77
CA ALA A 141 8.87 -9.01 15.58
C ALA A 141 9.75 -7.95 14.90
N LEU A 142 9.87 -8.01 13.57
CA LEU A 142 10.56 -7.04 12.74
C LEU A 142 9.55 -6.27 11.89
N ASN A 143 9.59 -4.95 11.97
CA ASN A 143 8.84 -4.04 11.13
C ASN A 143 9.80 -3.27 10.23
N TYR A 144 9.45 -3.20 8.95
CA TYR A 144 10.23 -2.52 7.93
C TYR A 144 9.53 -1.22 7.56
N ASN A 145 10.25 -0.11 7.55
CA ASN A 145 9.76 1.18 7.12
C ASN A 145 10.74 1.81 6.13
N PHE A 146 10.22 2.33 5.04
CA PHE A 146 10.98 3.11 4.07
C PHE A 146 10.44 4.52 4.06
N ASP A 147 11.08 5.39 4.84
CA ASP A 147 10.73 6.81 4.99
C ASP A 147 12.02 7.63 5.17
N PRO A 148 12.74 7.87 4.05
CA PRO A 148 14.03 8.53 4.10
C PRO A 148 13.97 9.90 4.79
N GLY A 149 14.78 10.06 5.84
CA GLY A 149 14.80 11.27 6.67
C GLY A 149 13.96 11.17 7.95
N SER A 150 13.15 10.12 8.10
CA SER A 150 12.42 9.83 9.34
C SER A 150 13.33 9.10 10.34
N PRO A 151 13.23 9.38 11.67
CA PRO A 151 13.92 8.58 12.68
C PRO A 151 13.42 7.12 12.76
N ARG A 152 12.33 6.78 12.07
CA ARG A 152 11.78 5.43 11.99
C ARG A 152 12.12 4.72 10.67
N ASP A 153 12.93 5.35 9.80
CA ASP A 153 13.38 4.70 8.56
C ASP A 153 14.25 3.48 8.86
N GLY A 154 14.01 2.39 8.16
CA GLY A 154 14.76 1.15 8.28
C GLY A 154 14.01 0.02 8.97
N VAL A 155 14.67 -0.72 9.85
CA VAL A 155 14.11 -1.89 10.54
C VAL A 155 13.93 -1.59 12.02
N THR A 156 12.72 -1.78 12.51
CA THR A 156 12.40 -1.69 13.93
C THR A 156 12.13 -3.08 14.49
N MET A 157 12.88 -3.49 15.50
CA MET A 157 12.68 -4.75 16.22
C MET A 157 11.95 -4.49 17.53
N THR A 158 10.86 -5.22 17.77
CA THR A 158 10.16 -5.18 19.08
C THR A 158 10.75 -6.22 20.01
N VAL A 159 11.36 -5.76 21.10
CA VAL A 159 12.07 -6.60 22.06
C VAL A 159 11.32 -6.61 23.39
N PRO A 160 10.98 -7.79 23.94
CA PRO A 160 10.49 -7.88 25.31
C PRO A 160 11.56 -7.43 26.32
N LEU A 161 11.15 -6.73 27.38
CA LEU A 161 12.08 -6.12 28.33
C LEU A 161 13.05 -7.14 28.99
N TYR A 162 12.55 -8.34 29.26
CA TYR A 162 13.35 -9.43 29.84
C TYR A 162 14.41 -10.00 28.89
N ALA A 163 14.28 -9.76 27.59
CA ALA A 163 15.20 -10.24 26.57
C ALA A 163 16.29 -9.22 26.21
N LEU A 164 16.22 -7.99 26.74
CA LEU A 164 17.09 -6.89 26.33
C LEU A 164 18.58 -7.20 26.55
N ASN A 165 18.91 -7.85 27.68
CA ASN A 165 20.28 -8.21 28.02
C ASN A 165 20.87 -9.38 27.21
N GLN A 166 20.05 -10.04 26.39
CA GLN A 166 20.47 -11.17 25.55
C GLN A 166 20.80 -10.72 24.12
N LEU A 167 20.64 -9.44 23.82
CA LEU A 167 20.91 -8.90 22.49
C LEU A 167 22.39 -8.62 22.32
N ASP A 168 22.96 -9.14 21.22
CA ASP A 168 24.30 -8.79 20.76
C ASP A 168 24.22 -7.60 19.80
N PRO A 169 24.79 -6.43 20.15
CA PRO A 169 24.78 -5.26 19.27
C PRO A 169 25.36 -5.52 17.87
N VAL A 170 26.43 -6.30 17.79
CA VAL A 170 27.09 -6.64 16.52
C VAL A 170 26.15 -7.44 15.62
N ARG A 171 25.44 -8.42 16.19
CA ARG A 171 24.46 -9.21 15.45
C ARG A 171 23.29 -8.35 14.96
N LEU A 172 22.87 -7.36 15.76
CA LEU A 172 21.79 -6.45 15.39
C LEU A 172 22.13 -5.57 14.20
N GLU A 173 23.40 -5.21 14.02
CA GLU A 173 23.82 -4.42 12.85
C GLU A 173 23.68 -5.17 11.52
N TRP A 174 23.74 -6.49 11.52
CA TRP A 174 23.70 -7.35 10.32
C TRP A 174 22.44 -8.22 10.26
N LEU A 175 21.39 -7.76 10.89
CA LEU A 175 20.19 -8.52 11.22
C LEU A 175 19.42 -9.05 10.02
N VAL A 176 19.32 -8.24 8.95
CA VAL A 176 18.45 -8.51 7.81
C VAL A 176 19.27 -8.84 6.57
N PRO A 177 19.29 -10.10 6.12
CA PRO A 177 20.09 -10.51 4.96
C PRO A 177 19.80 -9.67 3.70
N GLY A 178 18.55 -9.31 3.43
CA GLY A 178 18.16 -8.51 2.27
C GLY A 178 18.73 -7.08 2.26
N MET A 179 19.11 -6.54 3.41
CA MET A 179 19.69 -5.20 3.52
C MET A 179 21.22 -5.17 3.53
N VAL A 180 21.87 -6.32 3.67
CA VAL A 180 23.34 -6.41 3.80
C VAL A 180 24.05 -5.84 2.57
N LYS A 181 23.57 -6.15 1.38
CA LYS A 181 24.17 -5.66 0.12
C LYS A 181 24.17 -4.13 0.05
N GLU A 182 23.04 -3.51 0.36
CA GLU A 182 22.90 -2.04 0.35
C GLU A 182 23.77 -1.41 1.44
N LYS A 183 23.76 -1.97 2.65
CA LYS A 183 24.61 -1.51 3.77
C LYS A 183 26.09 -1.57 3.38
N VAL A 184 26.56 -2.65 2.79
CA VAL A 184 27.95 -2.78 2.34
C VAL A 184 28.27 -1.74 1.26
N GLN A 185 27.36 -1.51 0.30
CA GLN A 185 27.56 -0.47 -0.71
C GLN A 185 27.67 0.95 -0.11
N MET A 186 26.82 1.25 0.88
CA MET A 186 26.88 2.54 1.59
C MET A 186 28.18 2.69 2.37
N LEU A 187 28.61 1.66 3.08
CA LEU A 187 29.88 1.63 3.81
C LEU A 187 31.07 1.84 2.86
N LEU A 188 31.09 1.15 1.70
CA LEU A 188 32.11 1.34 0.69
C LEU A 188 32.11 2.78 0.14
N LYS A 189 30.93 3.36 -0.11
CA LYS A 189 30.80 4.74 -0.57
C LYS A 189 31.26 5.76 0.46
N SER A 190 31.17 5.47 1.75
CA SER A 190 31.63 6.35 2.83
C SER A 190 33.15 6.37 2.99
N LEU A 191 33.85 5.37 2.45
CA LEU A 191 35.32 5.34 2.51
C LEU A 191 35.94 6.48 1.72
N PRO A 192 37.11 7.01 2.15
CA PRO A 192 37.90 7.96 1.39
C PRO A 192 38.21 7.45 -0.01
N GLN A 193 38.21 8.34 -1.01
CA GLN A 193 38.39 7.99 -2.43
C GLN A 193 39.67 7.16 -2.70
N ARG A 194 40.72 7.38 -1.92
CA ARG A 194 41.99 6.64 -2.02
C ARG A 194 41.79 5.12 -1.76
N LEU A 195 40.92 4.75 -0.82
CA LEU A 195 40.65 3.35 -0.47
C LEU A 195 39.67 2.67 -1.41
N ARG A 196 38.87 3.47 -2.16
CA ARG A 196 37.86 2.96 -3.11
C ARG A 196 38.43 2.60 -4.49
N ARG A 197 39.68 2.97 -4.77
CA ARG A 197 40.31 2.77 -6.10
C ARG A 197 41.10 1.47 -6.21
N HIS A 198 41.03 0.61 -5.21
CA HIS A 198 41.55 -0.74 -5.21
C HIS A 198 40.35 -1.70 -5.16
#